data_1f6f8f0dc92cfbbd38f09d9140151a1f
#
_entry.id   1f6f8f0dc92cfbbd38f09d9140151a1f
#
_cell.length_a   1.000
_cell.length_b   1.000
_cell.length_c   1.000
_cell.angle_alpha   90.00
_cell.angle_beta   90.00
_cell.angle_gamma   90.00
#
_symmetry.space_group_name_H-M   'P 1'
#
loop_
_entity.id
_entity.type
_entity.pdbx_description
1 polymer ?
#
loop_
_entity_poly.entity_id
_entity_poly.type
_entity_poly.pdbx_seq_one_letter_code
_entity_poly.pdbx_strand_id
1 'polypeptide(L)'
;VITDKFAQEDGMTYDADSMEVKLNKEDITKDCKITVEGNNFKIETGKNISDEDKLEVSYKVSFSKTGEYTNTAVSTSDNTNEDQATNVIEVTNVTPELSINKTSDKTEYAVGNTGIYTLTVKQTKADATAKNVTVKDQFVQEDGITIDAESMNVSLNGTDITKDCKIVTNQNNFTIETGKDLSSKDELLVSYNVTYTKEGIYKNTATTQADNADQKDDNNSVTVVDQDVTMTKDADKKEYKVGDMVKYNVSVSLKKENSVS
;
A
#
# COMPACT_ATOMS: atom_id res chain seq x y z
N VAL A 1 -46.99 -14.68 -0.93
CA VAL A 1 -46.31 -13.53 -0.30
C VAL A 1 -45.00 -14.00 0.28
N ILE A 2 -43.97 -13.20 0.11
CA ILE A 2 -42.69 -13.41 0.79
C ILE A 2 -42.41 -12.19 1.67
N THR A 3 -41.99 -12.41 2.91
CA THR A 3 -41.46 -11.37 3.78
C THR A 3 -40.05 -11.75 4.20
N ASP A 4 -39.16 -10.76 4.27
CA ASP A 4 -37.81 -10.95 4.70
C ASP A 4 -37.45 -9.93 5.77
N LYS A 5 -36.83 -10.41 6.85
CA LYS A 5 -36.56 -9.59 8.04
C LYS A 5 -35.16 -9.87 8.59
N PHE A 6 -34.45 -8.82 8.88
CA PHE A 6 -33.23 -8.87 9.69
C PHE A 6 -33.57 -8.69 11.19
N ALA A 7 -33.00 -9.52 12.04
CA ALA A 7 -33.19 -9.42 13.50
C ALA A 7 -32.52 -8.15 14.05
N GLN A 8 -31.47 -7.65 13.39
CA GLN A 8 -30.79 -6.38 13.70
C GLN A 8 -30.56 -5.60 12.41
N GLU A 9 -30.79 -4.30 12.46
CA GLU A 9 -30.68 -3.42 11.31
C GLU A 9 -29.49 -2.46 11.42
N ASP A 10 -28.92 -2.30 12.61
CA ASP A 10 -27.80 -1.38 12.85
C ASP A 10 -26.52 -1.86 12.14
N GLY A 11 -25.95 -0.98 11.37
CA GLY A 11 -24.74 -1.28 10.57
C GLY A 11 -25.00 -2.06 9.27
N MET A 12 -26.26 -2.20 8.85
CA MET A 12 -26.65 -2.84 7.60
C MET A 12 -27.39 -1.85 6.70
N THR A 13 -27.23 -1.99 5.40
CA THR A 13 -28.00 -1.24 4.39
C THR A 13 -28.44 -2.17 3.27
N TYR A 14 -29.75 -2.24 3.06
CA TYR A 14 -30.36 -2.95 1.96
C TYR A 14 -30.31 -2.11 0.68
N ASP A 15 -29.88 -2.72 -0.44
CA ASP A 15 -29.88 -2.11 -1.76
C ASP A 15 -31.17 -2.48 -2.51
N ALA A 16 -32.15 -1.56 -2.47
CA ALA A 16 -33.48 -1.78 -3.05
C ALA A 16 -33.43 -1.96 -4.58
N ASP A 17 -32.46 -1.33 -5.26
CA ASP A 17 -32.31 -1.42 -6.72
C ASP A 17 -31.72 -2.77 -7.17
N SER A 18 -31.20 -3.55 -6.22
CA SER A 18 -30.65 -4.87 -6.49
C SER A 18 -31.69 -6.01 -6.46
N MET A 19 -32.94 -5.69 -6.07
CA MET A 19 -34.02 -6.71 -5.95
C MET A 19 -34.36 -7.31 -7.31
N GLU A 20 -34.35 -8.64 -7.36
CA GLU A 20 -34.79 -9.42 -8.54
C GLU A 20 -35.70 -10.54 -8.08
N VAL A 21 -36.88 -10.65 -8.69
CA VAL A 21 -37.86 -11.73 -8.44
C VAL A 21 -38.05 -12.52 -9.72
N LYS A 22 -37.77 -13.81 -9.70
CA LYS A 22 -37.90 -14.72 -10.85
C LYS A 22 -38.87 -15.86 -10.58
N LEU A 23 -39.75 -16.14 -11.53
CA LEU A 23 -40.56 -17.34 -11.56
C LEU A 23 -40.10 -18.19 -12.76
N ASN A 24 -39.63 -19.41 -12.50
CA ASN A 24 -39.08 -20.30 -13.53
C ASN A 24 -38.00 -19.65 -14.41
N LYS A 25 -37.12 -18.85 -13.80
CA LYS A 25 -36.05 -18.04 -14.41
C LYS A 25 -36.53 -16.80 -15.18
N GLU A 26 -37.83 -16.58 -15.33
CA GLU A 26 -38.38 -15.37 -15.91
C GLU A 26 -38.44 -14.26 -14.87
N ASP A 27 -37.92 -13.09 -15.19
CA ASP A 27 -37.95 -11.91 -14.31
C ASP A 27 -39.36 -11.34 -14.24
N ILE A 28 -39.96 -11.39 -13.05
CA ILE A 28 -41.29 -10.86 -12.74
C ILE A 28 -41.24 -9.71 -11.75
N THR A 29 -40.08 -9.13 -11.50
CA THR A 29 -39.87 -8.09 -10.46
C THR A 29 -40.88 -6.95 -10.63
N LYS A 30 -41.10 -6.49 -11.85
CA LYS A 30 -42.01 -5.38 -12.14
C LYS A 30 -43.50 -5.72 -11.98
N ASP A 31 -43.83 -7.02 -12.00
CA ASP A 31 -45.22 -7.50 -11.79
C ASP A 31 -45.53 -7.64 -10.30
N CYS A 32 -44.52 -7.62 -9.42
CA CYS A 32 -44.69 -7.78 -7.99
C CYS A 32 -44.95 -6.45 -7.31
N LYS A 33 -45.78 -6.47 -6.26
CA LYS A 33 -45.87 -5.36 -5.30
C LYS A 33 -44.84 -5.56 -4.21
N ILE A 34 -43.78 -4.73 -4.23
CA ILE A 34 -42.69 -4.76 -3.26
C ILE A 34 -42.83 -3.58 -2.33
N THR A 35 -42.84 -3.86 -1.03
CA THR A 35 -42.88 -2.86 0.05
C THR A 35 -41.64 -3.01 0.89
N VAL A 36 -40.91 -1.92 1.11
CA VAL A 36 -39.65 -1.87 1.89
C VAL A 36 -39.89 -1.03 3.13
N GLU A 37 -39.49 -1.54 4.28
CA GLU A 37 -39.53 -0.83 5.58
C GLU A 37 -38.17 -0.99 6.27
N GLY A 38 -37.36 0.08 6.27
CA GLY A 38 -35.97 -0.01 6.72
C GLY A 38 -35.17 -0.99 5.84
N ASN A 39 -34.61 -2.01 6.44
CA ASN A 39 -33.89 -3.09 5.74
C ASN A 39 -34.73 -4.36 5.50
N ASN A 40 -36.03 -4.30 5.84
CA ASN A 40 -36.97 -5.40 5.66
C ASN A 40 -37.84 -5.17 4.43
N PHE A 41 -38.33 -6.24 3.85
CA PHE A 41 -39.22 -6.12 2.69
C PHE A 41 -40.36 -7.16 2.70
N LYS A 42 -41.40 -6.80 1.96
CA LYS A 42 -42.54 -7.71 1.65
C LYS A 42 -42.74 -7.72 0.14
N ILE A 43 -42.88 -8.91 -0.46
CA ILE A 43 -43.16 -9.12 -1.86
C ILE A 43 -44.50 -9.84 -2.01
N GLU A 44 -45.45 -9.21 -2.68
CA GLU A 44 -46.72 -9.80 -3.10
C GLU A 44 -46.61 -10.07 -4.61
N THR A 45 -46.44 -11.35 -4.99
CA THR A 45 -46.19 -11.71 -6.40
C THR A 45 -47.49 -11.74 -7.23
N GLY A 46 -48.62 -11.92 -6.62
CA GLY A 46 -49.93 -12.13 -7.32
C GLY A 46 -49.94 -13.37 -8.23
N LYS A 47 -48.95 -14.25 -8.10
CA LYS A 47 -48.86 -15.47 -8.92
C LYS A 47 -49.22 -16.69 -8.10
N ASN A 48 -49.88 -17.66 -8.76
CA ASN A 48 -50.05 -19.02 -8.25
C ASN A 48 -48.77 -19.81 -8.55
N ILE A 49 -48.38 -20.70 -7.63
CA ILE A 49 -47.20 -21.55 -7.71
C ILE A 49 -47.65 -23.00 -7.58
N SER A 50 -47.29 -23.84 -8.57
CA SER A 50 -47.47 -25.28 -8.56
C SER A 50 -46.18 -26.00 -8.06
N ASP A 51 -46.26 -27.32 -7.99
CA ASP A 51 -45.13 -28.17 -7.57
C ASP A 51 -43.95 -28.20 -8.56
N GLU A 52 -44.20 -27.80 -9.82
CA GLU A 52 -43.16 -27.68 -10.84
C GLU A 52 -42.54 -26.27 -10.90
N ASP A 53 -43.11 -25.29 -10.22
CA ASP A 53 -42.67 -23.89 -10.24
C ASP A 53 -41.61 -23.59 -9.21
N LYS A 54 -40.63 -22.74 -9.59
CA LYS A 54 -39.62 -22.21 -8.73
C LYS A 54 -39.66 -20.69 -8.71
N LEU A 55 -39.97 -20.14 -7.53
CA LEU A 55 -39.88 -18.71 -7.27
C LEU A 55 -38.53 -18.39 -6.55
N GLU A 56 -37.74 -17.49 -7.12
CA GLU A 56 -36.46 -17.08 -6.61
C GLU A 56 -36.46 -15.57 -6.36
N VAL A 57 -35.96 -15.16 -5.21
CA VAL A 57 -35.74 -13.75 -4.85
C VAL A 57 -34.28 -13.56 -4.54
N SER A 58 -33.65 -12.55 -5.15
CA SER A 58 -32.28 -12.15 -4.85
C SER A 58 -32.18 -10.65 -4.62
N TYR A 59 -31.31 -10.26 -3.72
CA TYR A 59 -31.04 -8.86 -3.38
C TYR A 59 -29.66 -8.74 -2.71
N LYS A 60 -29.16 -7.51 -2.60
CA LYS A 60 -27.87 -7.19 -1.99
C LYS A 60 -28.04 -6.41 -0.71
N VAL A 61 -27.16 -6.67 0.25
CA VAL A 61 -27.01 -5.89 1.47
C VAL A 61 -25.53 -5.56 1.68
N SER A 62 -25.25 -4.41 2.25
CA SER A 62 -23.91 -4.00 2.68
C SER A 62 -23.87 -3.85 4.20
N PHE A 63 -22.70 -4.07 4.79
CA PHE A 63 -22.49 -4.00 6.23
C PHE A 63 -21.41 -2.97 6.55
N SER A 64 -21.66 -2.10 7.52
CA SER A 64 -20.74 -1.06 8.00
C SER A 64 -20.26 -1.33 9.44
N LYS A 65 -20.76 -2.36 10.09
CA LYS A 65 -20.36 -2.79 11.44
C LYS A 65 -20.13 -4.30 11.48
N THR A 66 -19.19 -4.71 12.31
CA THR A 66 -18.98 -6.12 12.64
C THR A 66 -20.11 -6.65 13.51
N GLY A 67 -20.40 -7.92 13.40
CA GLY A 67 -21.41 -8.59 14.21
C GLY A 67 -22.02 -9.79 13.52
N GLU A 68 -22.92 -10.45 14.21
CA GLU A 68 -23.72 -11.54 13.69
C GLU A 68 -25.07 -10.97 13.20
N TYR A 69 -25.39 -11.25 11.95
CA TYR A 69 -26.63 -10.78 11.31
C TYR A 69 -27.49 -11.98 10.95
N THR A 70 -28.61 -12.06 11.62
CA THR A 70 -29.63 -13.10 11.38
C THR A 70 -30.69 -12.56 10.45
N ASN A 71 -30.94 -13.25 9.34
CA ASN A 71 -31.99 -12.93 8.38
C ASN A 71 -32.99 -14.09 8.31
N THR A 72 -34.28 -13.78 8.32
CA THR A 72 -35.36 -14.75 8.21
C THR A 72 -36.32 -14.38 7.11
N ALA A 73 -36.46 -15.28 6.16
CA ALA A 73 -37.47 -15.20 5.10
C ALA A 73 -38.67 -16.09 5.45
N VAL A 74 -39.87 -15.56 5.23
CA VAL A 74 -41.14 -16.26 5.46
C VAL A 74 -41.94 -16.25 4.18
N SER A 75 -42.47 -17.39 3.78
CA SER A 75 -43.41 -17.53 2.69
C SER A 75 -44.82 -17.87 3.16
N THR A 76 -45.82 -17.21 2.58
CA THR A 76 -47.23 -17.46 2.86
C THR A 76 -48.06 -17.46 1.60
N SER A 77 -49.13 -18.23 1.57
CA SER A 77 -50.19 -18.17 0.56
C SER A 77 -51.56 -18.36 1.18
N ASP A 78 -52.64 -18.11 0.41
CA ASP A 78 -54.00 -18.16 0.89
C ASP A 78 -54.44 -19.59 1.28
N ASN A 79 -53.77 -20.60 0.75
CA ASN A 79 -54.18 -22.00 0.88
C ASN A 79 -53.07 -22.93 1.40
N THR A 80 -51.97 -22.40 1.90
CA THR A 80 -50.91 -23.19 2.51
C THR A 80 -50.55 -22.67 3.92
N ASN A 81 -49.91 -23.53 4.72
CA ASN A 81 -49.26 -23.07 5.94
C ASN A 81 -48.07 -22.16 5.61
N GLU A 82 -47.73 -21.30 6.56
CA GLU A 82 -46.52 -20.52 6.55
C GLU A 82 -45.31 -21.45 6.64
N ASP A 83 -44.24 -21.11 5.88
CA ASP A 83 -42.93 -21.73 5.99
C ASP A 83 -41.85 -20.67 6.08
N GLN A 84 -40.79 -20.95 6.82
CA GLN A 84 -39.70 -19.99 7.03
C GLN A 84 -38.32 -20.62 6.92
N ALA A 85 -37.35 -19.79 6.52
CA ALA A 85 -35.96 -20.14 6.52
C ALA A 85 -35.11 -19.00 7.11
N THR A 86 -34.13 -19.37 7.92
CA THR A 86 -33.26 -18.42 8.59
C THR A 86 -31.79 -18.66 8.15
N ASN A 87 -31.06 -17.60 7.90
CA ASN A 87 -29.62 -17.62 7.68
C ASN A 87 -28.94 -16.66 8.65
N VAL A 88 -27.75 -17.05 9.10
CA VAL A 88 -26.90 -16.26 9.99
C VAL A 88 -25.56 -16.05 9.30
N ILE A 89 -25.12 -14.80 9.22
CA ILE A 89 -23.79 -14.45 8.71
C ILE A 89 -23.02 -13.69 9.79
N GLU A 90 -21.71 -13.91 9.85
CA GLU A 90 -20.80 -13.16 10.69
C GLU A 90 -20.05 -12.14 9.83
N VAL A 91 -20.10 -10.86 10.23
CA VAL A 91 -19.36 -9.77 9.61
C VAL A 91 -18.20 -9.41 10.52
N THR A 92 -16.99 -9.58 10.02
CA THR A 92 -15.74 -9.31 10.75
C THR A 92 -14.93 -8.22 10.08
N ASN A 93 -14.11 -7.50 10.86
CA ASN A 93 -13.08 -6.61 10.28
C ASN A 93 -11.89 -7.43 9.81
N VAL A 94 -11.45 -7.17 8.61
CA VAL A 94 -10.16 -7.65 8.15
C VAL A 94 -9.12 -6.57 8.50
N THR A 95 -8.26 -6.85 9.49
CA THR A 95 -7.17 -5.95 9.86
C THR A 95 -6.15 -5.88 8.71
N PRO A 96 -5.84 -4.69 8.19
CA PRO A 96 -4.85 -4.55 7.12
C PRO A 96 -3.44 -4.87 7.62
N GLU A 97 -2.61 -5.33 6.71
CA GLU A 97 -1.20 -5.60 6.96
C GLU A 97 -0.35 -4.82 5.96
N LEU A 98 0.53 -3.96 6.47
CA LEU A 98 1.46 -3.20 5.66
C LEU A 98 2.74 -3.99 5.41
N SER A 99 3.39 -3.71 4.29
CA SER A 99 4.78 -4.06 4.01
C SER A 99 5.51 -2.83 3.50
N ILE A 100 6.81 -2.76 3.80
CA ILE A 100 7.71 -1.75 3.26
C ILE A 100 8.97 -2.45 2.75
N ASN A 101 9.48 -2.00 1.60
CA ASN A 101 10.77 -2.42 1.07
C ASN A 101 11.60 -1.17 0.77
N LYS A 102 12.84 -1.15 1.26
CA LYS A 102 13.78 -0.05 1.12
C LYS A 102 14.97 -0.46 0.29
N THR A 103 15.26 0.30 -0.75
CA THR A 103 16.42 0.06 -1.62
C THR A 103 17.19 1.35 -1.88
N SER A 104 18.46 1.20 -2.26
CA SER A 104 19.29 2.25 -2.84
C SER A 104 19.72 1.84 -4.26
N ASP A 105 20.00 2.80 -5.13
CA ASP A 105 20.46 2.54 -6.49
C ASP A 105 21.85 1.88 -6.55
N LYS A 106 22.65 2.04 -5.47
CA LYS A 106 23.96 1.39 -5.30
C LYS A 106 24.19 1.00 -3.84
N THR A 107 25.11 0.09 -3.61
CA THR A 107 25.58 -0.32 -2.28
C THR A 107 26.85 0.39 -1.84
N GLU A 108 27.57 1.02 -2.77
CA GLU A 108 28.80 1.76 -2.52
C GLU A 108 28.81 3.09 -3.29
N TYR A 109 29.23 4.16 -2.62
CA TYR A 109 29.37 5.50 -3.19
C TYR A 109 30.74 6.08 -2.85
N ALA A 110 31.21 7.06 -3.65
CA ALA A 110 32.32 7.91 -3.27
C ALA A 110 31.84 9.13 -2.47
N VAL A 111 32.70 9.67 -1.63
CA VAL A 111 32.48 10.99 -1.02
C VAL A 111 32.17 12.02 -2.11
N GLY A 112 31.13 12.84 -1.89
CA GLY A 112 30.61 13.80 -2.87
C GLY A 112 29.54 13.22 -3.81
N ASN A 113 29.33 11.90 -3.83
CA ASN A 113 28.28 11.31 -4.67
C ASN A 113 26.89 11.49 -4.04
N THR A 114 25.90 11.44 -4.93
CA THR A 114 24.48 11.38 -4.56
C THR A 114 23.94 9.98 -4.87
N GLY A 115 23.27 9.38 -3.89
CA GLY A 115 22.55 8.12 -4.03
C GLY A 115 21.04 8.36 -4.11
N ILE A 116 20.31 7.46 -4.75
CA ILE A 116 18.86 7.49 -4.85
C ILE A 116 18.28 6.36 -3.99
N TYR A 117 17.40 6.71 -3.06
CA TYR A 117 16.64 5.75 -2.29
C TYR A 117 15.22 5.62 -2.79
N THR A 118 14.69 4.41 -2.70
CA THR A 118 13.31 4.09 -3.04
C THR A 118 12.68 3.28 -1.92
N LEU A 119 11.50 3.72 -1.46
CA LEU A 119 10.65 3.01 -0.53
C LEU A 119 9.40 2.56 -1.26
N THR A 120 9.08 1.26 -1.19
CA THR A 120 7.85 0.71 -1.74
C THR A 120 6.98 0.24 -0.59
N VAL A 121 5.79 0.82 -0.44
CA VAL A 121 4.81 0.46 0.60
C VAL A 121 3.59 -0.16 -0.06
N LYS A 122 3.14 -1.30 0.49
CA LYS A 122 1.93 -2.01 0.05
C LYS A 122 1.10 -2.43 1.25
N GLN A 123 -0.20 -2.50 1.06
CA GLN A 123 -1.09 -3.25 1.91
C GLN A 123 -1.25 -4.65 1.31
N THR A 124 -1.03 -5.72 2.11
CA THR A 124 -0.88 -7.10 1.60
C THR A 124 -2.09 -7.99 1.87
N LYS A 125 -2.98 -7.58 2.77
CA LYS A 125 -4.16 -8.36 3.15
C LYS A 125 -5.32 -8.11 2.19
N ALA A 126 -5.84 -9.16 1.56
CA ALA A 126 -7.05 -9.04 0.74
C ALA A 126 -8.23 -8.49 1.57
N ASP A 127 -9.12 -7.77 0.91
CA ASP A 127 -10.37 -7.22 1.48
C ASP A 127 -10.18 -6.29 2.70
N ALA A 128 -8.96 -5.76 2.88
CA ALA A 128 -8.66 -4.77 3.89
C ALA A 128 -8.15 -3.46 3.27
N THR A 129 -8.29 -2.37 4.01
CA THR A 129 -7.78 -1.05 3.63
C THR A 129 -7.05 -0.43 4.80
N ALA A 130 -5.76 -0.12 4.63
CA ALA A 130 -4.97 0.63 5.58
C ALA A 130 -5.30 2.12 5.49
N LYS A 131 -5.65 2.75 6.62
CA LYS A 131 -6.15 4.12 6.69
C LYS A 131 -5.03 5.11 7.02
N ASN A 132 -5.00 6.25 6.33
CA ASN A 132 -4.07 7.36 6.61
C ASN A 132 -2.62 6.90 6.71
N VAL A 133 -2.11 6.26 5.65
CA VAL A 133 -0.75 5.69 5.66
C VAL A 133 0.31 6.76 5.81
N THR A 134 1.25 6.53 6.72
CA THR A 134 2.41 7.38 6.96
C THR A 134 3.70 6.63 6.69
N VAL A 135 4.72 7.37 6.24
CA VAL A 135 6.08 6.84 6.00
C VAL A 135 7.07 7.71 6.75
N LYS A 136 7.99 7.08 7.46
CA LYS A 136 9.13 7.72 8.12
C LYS A 136 10.41 7.11 7.61
N ASP A 137 11.46 7.90 7.57
CA ASP A 137 12.78 7.44 7.18
C ASP A 137 13.83 8.13 8.04
N GLN A 138 14.83 7.36 8.48
CA GLN A 138 15.85 7.87 9.40
C GLN A 138 17.18 7.16 9.19
N PHE A 139 18.22 7.95 8.97
CA PHE A 139 19.60 7.49 9.08
C PHE A 139 20.04 7.43 10.54
N VAL A 140 20.81 6.40 10.87
CA VAL A 140 21.43 6.27 12.20
C VAL A 140 22.51 7.33 12.41
N GLN A 141 23.29 7.63 11.35
CA GLN A 141 24.31 8.67 11.36
C GLN A 141 23.68 10.03 11.05
N GLU A 142 24.03 11.04 11.84
CA GLU A 142 23.58 12.43 11.65
C GLU A 142 24.56 13.26 10.81
N ASP A 143 25.82 12.82 10.72
CA ASP A 143 26.90 13.54 10.05
C ASP A 143 27.33 12.84 8.75
N GLY A 144 27.73 13.63 7.78
CA GLY A 144 28.20 13.14 6.51
C GLY A 144 27.12 12.83 5.46
N ILE A 145 25.85 13.15 5.75
CA ILE A 145 24.73 13.02 4.79
C ILE A 145 23.91 14.30 4.71
N THR A 146 23.25 14.47 3.58
CA THR A 146 22.22 15.50 3.39
C THR A 146 21.11 14.92 2.52
N ILE A 147 19.88 14.87 3.07
CA ILE A 147 18.68 14.51 2.31
C ILE A 147 18.28 15.74 1.49
N ASP A 148 18.14 15.56 0.19
CA ASP A 148 17.62 16.59 -0.71
C ASP A 148 16.08 16.59 -0.69
N ALA A 149 15.50 17.50 0.07
CA ALA A 149 14.05 17.62 0.23
C ALA A 149 13.32 17.95 -1.08
N GLU A 150 13.98 18.66 -2.01
CA GLU A 150 13.39 19.05 -3.30
C GLU A 150 13.34 17.86 -4.29
N SER A 151 14.17 16.85 -4.08
CA SER A 151 14.18 15.63 -4.88
C SER A 151 13.08 14.64 -4.48
N MET A 152 12.38 14.90 -3.38
CA MET A 152 11.38 13.96 -2.86
C MET A 152 10.19 13.85 -3.79
N ASN A 153 9.88 12.62 -4.18
CA ASN A 153 8.71 12.28 -4.99
C ASN A 153 7.90 11.18 -4.29
N VAL A 154 6.61 11.41 -4.16
CA VAL A 154 5.65 10.46 -3.61
C VAL A 154 4.62 10.14 -4.68
N SER A 155 4.49 8.87 -5.05
CA SER A 155 3.49 8.45 -6.02
C SER A 155 2.62 7.30 -5.50
N LEU A 156 1.35 7.34 -5.85
CA LEU A 156 0.37 6.28 -5.59
C LEU A 156 -0.11 5.72 -6.91
N ASN A 157 0.13 4.43 -7.14
CA ASN A 157 -0.21 3.75 -8.40
C ASN A 157 0.34 4.48 -9.65
N GLY A 158 1.56 5.02 -9.54
CA GLY A 158 2.23 5.77 -10.60
C GLY A 158 1.75 7.22 -10.76
N THR A 159 0.77 7.69 -10.00
CA THR A 159 0.34 9.08 -9.98
C THR A 159 1.09 9.86 -8.92
N ASP A 160 1.74 10.96 -9.30
CA ASP A 160 2.43 11.85 -8.36
C ASP A 160 1.42 12.53 -7.41
N ILE A 161 1.61 12.31 -6.11
CA ILE A 161 0.82 12.87 -5.02
C ILE A 161 1.67 13.71 -4.05
N THR A 162 2.91 14.04 -4.43
CA THR A 162 3.87 14.74 -3.55
C THR A 162 3.28 16.00 -2.94
N LYS A 163 2.56 16.79 -3.74
CA LYS A 163 1.94 18.04 -3.30
C LYS A 163 0.73 17.87 -2.38
N ASP A 164 0.12 16.68 -2.39
CA ASP A 164 -1.01 16.34 -1.53
C ASP A 164 -0.55 15.87 -0.15
N CYS A 165 0.74 15.51 -0.02
CA CYS A 165 1.30 14.98 1.21
C CYS A 165 1.82 16.11 2.11
N LYS A 166 1.72 15.90 3.42
CA LYS A 166 2.46 16.71 4.38
C LYS A 166 3.83 16.08 4.63
N ILE A 167 4.87 16.71 4.14
CA ILE A 167 6.25 16.24 4.22
C ILE A 167 7.02 17.15 5.20
N VAL A 168 7.63 16.54 6.20
CA VAL A 168 8.53 17.20 7.16
C VAL A 168 9.89 16.54 7.07
N THR A 169 10.89 17.31 6.67
CA THR A 169 12.28 16.86 6.56
C THR A 169 13.13 17.50 7.66
N ASN A 170 14.08 16.75 8.13
CA ASN A 170 15.17 17.18 8.99
C ASN A 170 16.48 16.66 8.36
N GLN A 171 17.65 16.98 8.96
CA GLN A 171 18.97 16.74 8.40
C GLN A 171 19.18 15.28 7.91
N ASN A 172 18.78 14.30 8.71
CA ASN A 172 18.96 12.86 8.47
C ASN A 172 17.66 12.04 8.54
N ASN A 173 16.51 12.69 8.53
CA ASN A 173 15.22 12.01 8.61
C ASN A 173 14.10 12.80 7.91
N PHE A 174 13.02 12.10 7.61
CA PHE A 174 11.77 12.73 7.19
C PHE A 174 10.55 11.93 7.65
N THR A 175 9.41 12.62 7.63
CA THR A 175 8.10 12.02 7.84
C THR A 175 7.16 12.51 6.74
N ILE A 176 6.40 11.57 6.16
CA ILE A 176 5.38 11.82 5.15
C ILE A 176 4.03 11.36 5.70
N GLU A 177 3.11 12.29 5.90
CA GLU A 177 1.70 12.01 6.13
C GLU A 177 1.02 12.07 4.76
N THR A 178 0.63 10.92 4.21
CA THR A 178 0.11 10.86 2.83
C THR A 178 -1.33 11.32 2.72
N GLY A 179 -2.11 11.22 3.81
CA GLY A 179 -3.56 11.42 3.79
C GLY A 179 -4.30 10.44 2.86
N LYS A 180 -3.63 9.36 2.46
CA LYS A 180 -4.19 8.35 1.55
C LYS A 180 -4.40 7.02 2.28
N ASP A 181 -5.42 6.32 1.84
CA ASP A 181 -5.70 4.94 2.21
C ASP A 181 -5.06 4.01 1.18
N LEU A 182 -4.62 2.82 1.61
CA LEU A 182 -4.10 1.77 0.72
C LEU A 182 -4.93 0.50 0.81
N SER A 183 -5.46 0.05 -0.32
CA SER A 183 -6.03 -1.28 -0.52
C SER A 183 -4.94 -2.27 -0.93
N SER A 184 -5.27 -3.56 -1.03
CA SER A 184 -4.33 -4.61 -1.47
C SER A 184 -3.88 -4.50 -2.92
N LYS A 185 -4.45 -3.58 -3.70
CA LYS A 185 -4.09 -3.31 -5.09
C LYS A 185 -3.20 -2.10 -5.26
N ASP A 186 -2.99 -1.34 -4.18
CA ASP A 186 -2.29 -0.07 -4.23
C ASP A 186 -0.80 -0.24 -3.93
N GLU A 187 0.01 0.57 -4.61
CA GLU A 187 1.44 0.71 -4.39
C GLU A 187 1.79 2.17 -4.16
N LEU A 188 2.34 2.46 -2.99
CA LEU A 188 2.89 3.77 -2.66
C LEU A 188 4.41 3.70 -2.82
N LEU A 189 4.96 4.59 -3.65
CA LEU A 189 6.39 4.75 -3.87
C LEU A 189 6.84 6.11 -3.33
N VAL A 190 7.95 6.10 -2.60
CA VAL A 190 8.68 7.31 -2.20
C VAL A 190 10.09 7.21 -2.73
N SER A 191 10.57 8.23 -3.45
CA SER A 191 11.97 8.33 -3.87
C SER A 191 12.56 9.66 -3.44
N TYR A 192 13.85 9.67 -3.13
CA TYR A 192 14.57 10.85 -2.69
C TYR A 192 16.09 10.67 -2.87
N ASN A 193 16.81 11.79 -2.94
CA ASN A 193 18.24 11.82 -3.09
C ASN A 193 18.95 12.08 -1.76
N VAL A 194 20.12 11.46 -1.60
CA VAL A 194 21.01 11.67 -0.44
C VAL A 194 22.43 11.94 -0.95
N THR A 195 23.02 13.04 -0.53
CA THR A 195 24.42 13.36 -0.83
C THR A 195 25.30 12.97 0.37
N TYR A 196 26.40 12.29 0.07
CA TYR A 196 27.38 11.82 1.05
C TYR A 196 28.60 12.75 1.09
N THR A 197 28.93 13.30 2.25
CA THR A 197 30.05 14.26 2.42
C THR A 197 31.22 13.69 3.20
N LYS A 198 31.08 12.49 3.76
CA LYS A 198 32.12 11.78 4.51
C LYS A 198 32.09 10.29 4.20
N GLU A 199 33.24 9.64 4.35
CA GLU A 199 33.34 8.18 4.31
C GLU A 199 32.64 7.54 5.52
N GLY A 200 32.18 6.30 5.37
CA GLY A 200 31.54 5.56 6.45
C GLY A 200 30.51 4.53 5.95
N ILE A 201 29.90 3.86 6.90
CA ILE A 201 28.77 2.96 6.65
C ILE A 201 27.51 3.66 7.12
N TYR A 202 26.59 3.91 6.22
CA TYR A 202 25.34 4.64 6.48
C TYR A 202 24.17 3.66 6.51
N LYS A 203 23.65 3.42 7.72
CA LYS A 203 22.45 2.63 7.95
C LYS A 203 21.24 3.55 7.95
N ASN A 204 20.22 3.13 7.22
CA ASN A 204 18.97 3.88 7.08
C ASN A 204 17.78 2.96 7.27
N THR A 205 16.83 3.33 8.11
CA THR A 205 15.61 2.58 8.40
C THR A 205 14.39 3.36 7.92
N ALA A 206 13.57 2.72 7.12
CA ALA A 206 12.26 3.22 6.75
C ALA A 206 11.17 2.49 7.54
N THR A 207 10.14 3.22 7.91
CA THR A 207 9.01 2.71 8.70
C THR A 207 7.71 3.17 8.05
N THR A 208 6.73 2.29 7.98
CA THR A 208 5.36 2.64 7.58
C THR A 208 4.37 2.21 8.65
N GLN A 209 3.29 2.97 8.82
CA GLN A 209 2.17 2.64 9.69
C GLN A 209 0.88 3.23 9.12
N ALA A 210 -0.26 2.77 9.62
CA ALA A 210 -1.58 3.32 9.35
C ALA A 210 -2.40 3.40 10.65
N ASP A 211 -3.53 4.13 10.63
CA ASP A 211 -4.38 4.28 11.81
C ASP A 211 -4.92 2.94 12.32
N ASN A 212 -5.08 1.96 11.43
CA ASN A 212 -5.68 0.65 11.69
C ASN A 212 -4.77 -0.53 11.30
N ALA A 213 -3.48 -0.31 11.13
CA ALA A 213 -2.48 -1.34 10.84
C ALA A 213 -1.23 -1.14 11.70
N ASP A 214 -0.62 -2.25 12.08
CA ASP A 214 0.64 -2.25 12.81
C ASP A 214 1.78 -1.67 11.96
N GLN A 215 2.74 -1.07 12.65
CA GLN A 215 3.96 -0.58 12.05
C GLN A 215 4.78 -1.71 11.41
N LYS A 216 5.39 -1.41 10.27
CA LYS A 216 6.41 -2.25 9.61
C LYS A 216 7.62 -1.40 9.28
N ASP A 217 8.77 -2.03 9.28
CA ASP A 217 10.04 -1.39 8.93
C ASP A 217 10.88 -2.25 7.99
N ASP A 218 11.78 -1.57 7.30
CA ASP A 218 12.86 -2.16 6.52
C ASP A 218 14.08 -1.25 6.56
N ASN A 219 15.25 -1.81 6.36
CA ASN A 219 16.49 -1.06 6.44
C ASN A 219 17.41 -1.35 5.25
N ASN A 220 18.22 -0.38 4.94
CA ASN A 220 19.27 -0.47 3.92
C ASN A 220 20.58 0.08 4.49
N SER A 221 21.69 -0.45 4.02
CA SER A 221 23.02 0.02 4.42
C SER A 221 23.88 0.22 3.18
N VAL A 222 24.56 1.34 3.10
CA VAL A 222 25.50 1.67 2.02
C VAL A 222 26.87 2.01 2.60
N THR A 223 27.92 1.75 1.83
CA THR A 223 29.29 2.13 2.17
C THR A 223 29.69 3.34 1.36
N VAL A 224 30.28 4.34 2.01
CA VAL A 224 30.85 5.51 1.35
C VAL A 224 32.36 5.51 1.56
N VAL A 225 33.09 5.61 0.46
CA VAL A 225 34.56 5.58 0.47
C VAL A 225 35.13 6.90 -0.01
N ASP A 226 36.22 7.33 0.57
CA ASP A 226 37.03 8.41 0.01
C ASP A 226 37.84 7.88 -1.18
N GLN A 227 37.90 8.64 -2.27
CA GLN A 227 38.64 8.26 -3.47
C GLN A 227 39.84 9.17 -3.66
N ASP A 228 40.99 8.75 -3.12
CA ASP A 228 42.26 9.40 -3.34
C ASP A 228 42.92 9.00 -4.66
N VAL A 229 43.62 9.93 -5.25
CA VAL A 229 44.44 9.69 -6.41
C VAL A 229 45.92 9.62 -6.00
N THR A 230 46.59 8.55 -6.40
CA THR A 230 48.04 8.49 -6.27
C THR A 230 48.67 8.78 -7.65
N MET A 231 49.71 9.58 -7.65
CA MET A 231 50.48 9.88 -8.85
C MET A 231 51.94 9.57 -8.59
N THR A 232 52.55 8.84 -9.52
CA THR A 232 53.99 8.64 -9.56
C THR A 232 54.58 9.30 -10.82
N LYS A 233 55.79 9.81 -10.70
CA LYS A 233 56.54 10.35 -11.82
C LYS A 233 57.99 9.89 -11.74
N ASP A 234 58.43 9.15 -12.73
CA ASP A 234 59.74 8.57 -12.81
C ASP A 234 60.44 9.00 -14.10
N ALA A 235 61.76 9.19 -14.07
CA ALA A 235 62.58 9.33 -15.24
C ALA A 235 63.19 7.99 -15.62
N ASP A 236 63.47 7.79 -16.92
CA ASP A 236 64.05 6.54 -17.43
C ASP A 236 65.47 6.28 -16.91
N LYS A 237 66.17 7.35 -16.42
CA LYS A 237 67.51 7.26 -15.79
C LYS A 237 67.59 8.26 -14.62
N LYS A 238 68.55 8.04 -13.73
CA LYS A 238 68.83 8.94 -12.60
C LYS A 238 69.80 10.07 -12.93
N GLU A 239 70.66 9.87 -13.97
CA GLU A 239 71.72 10.82 -14.37
C GLU A 239 71.70 11.04 -15.88
N TYR A 240 71.85 12.28 -16.28
CA TYR A 240 71.86 12.73 -17.67
C TYR A 240 73.03 13.68 -17.92
N LYS A 241 73.56 13.75 -19.19
CA LYS A 241 74.52 14.73 -19.60
C LYS A 241 73.83 15.91 -20.27
N VAL A 242 74.53 17.04 -20.33
CA VAL A 242 73.99 18.22 -21.04
C VAL A 242 73.75 17.82 -22.51
N GLY A 243 72.52 18.04 -22.98
CA GLY A 243 72.06 17.66 -24.32
C GLY A 243 71.34 16.36 -24.43
N ASP A 244 71.26 15.53 -23.36
CA ASP A 244 70.47 14.32 -23.34
C ASP A 244 68.95 14.64 -23.29
N MET A 245 68.14 13.78 -23.91
CA MET A 245 66.69 13.78 -23.80
C MET A 245 66.27 12.88 -22.67
N VAL A 246 65.34 13.37 -21.82
CA VAL A 246 64.75 12.66 -20.65
C VAL A 246 63.38 12.17 -21.02
N LYS A 247 63.10 10.89 -20.76
CA LYS A 247 61.76 10.34 -20.81
C LYS A 247 61.20 10.26 -19.43
N TYR A 248 60.09 10.98 -19.19
CA TYR A 248 59.33 10.86 -17.98
C TYR A 248 58.13 9.94 -18.18
N ASN A 249 57.90 9.05 -17.22
CA ASN A 249 56.65 8.28 -17.10
C ASN A 249 55.87 8.87 -15.93
N VAL A 250 54.61 9.19 -16.20
CA VAL A 250 53.65 9.64 -15.19
C VAL A 250 52.53 8.62 -15.14
N SER A 251 52.30 8.05 -13.98
CA SER A 251 51.20 7.13 -13.73
C SER A 251 50.27 7.73 -12.70
N VAL A 252 48.96 7.68 -12.98
CA VAL A 252 47.90 8.12 -12.07
C VAL A 252 47.00 6.92 -11.82
N SER A 253 46.72 6.62 -10.57
CA SER A 253 45.82 5.55 -10.17
C SER A 253 44.90 6.00 -9.01
N LEU A 254 43.70 5.46 -8.95
CA LEU A 254 42.85 5.60 -7.78
C LEU A 254 43.44 4.75 -6.65
N LYS A 255 43.62 5.34 -5.48
CA LYS A 255 43.96 4.64 -4.26
C LYS A 255 42.64 4.11 -3.68
N LYS A 256 42.39 2.83 -3.88
CA LYS A 256 41.29 2.15 -3.18
C LYS A 256 41.80 1.85 -1.77
N GLU A 257 41.43 2.66 -0.76
CA GLU A 257 41.60 2.24 0.61
C GLU A 257 40.61 1.12 0.90
N ASN A 258 41.12 -0.04 1.27
CA ASN A 258 40.31 -1.17 1.70
C ASN A 258 39.52 -0.73 2.92
N SER A 259 38.19 -0.74 2.82
CA SER A 259 37.29 -0.61 3.94
C SER A 259 37.73 -1.57 5.04
N VAL A 260 37.93 -1.03 6.21
CA VAL A 260 38.28 -1.74 7.43
C VAL A 260 37.18 -2.77 7.73
N SER A 261 37.61 -3.99 7.99
CA SER A 261 36.84 -5.12 8.48
C SER A 261 36.10 -4.83 9.80
#